data_8ebf717b2e7f9069967293fa22606c92
#
_entry.id   8ebf717b2e7f9069967293fa22606c92
#
_cell.length_a   1.000
_cell.length_b   1.000
_cell.length_c   1.000
_cell.angle_alpha   90.00
_cell.angle_beta   90.00
_cell.angle_gamma   90.00
#
_symmetry.space_group_name_H-M   'P 1'
#
loop_
_entity.id
_entity.type
_entity.pdbx_description
1 polymer ?
#
loop_
_entity_poly.entity_id
_entity_poly.type
_entity_poly.pdbx_seq_one_letter_code
_entity_poly.pdbx_strand_id
1 'polypeptide(L)'
;MTGPRVFMVAAEASGDLLVREVVEELRRRSPDAHIAGIGGQELASVGIESAIDISPLSILGFFEGLKAYGDVVRLADEAADAIVADAPDVVVLVDSWGFMLRVAQRVRLRAPDIRLVKLVGPQVWATRPGRAKTLA
;
A
#
# COMPACT_ATOMS: atom_id res chain seq x y z
N MET A 1 -7.34 -4.92 -25.84
CA MET A 1 -6.83 -3.79 -25.07
C MET A 1 -6.97 -4.06 -23.59
N THR A 2 -5.88 -4.02 -22.88
CA THR A 2 -5.88 -4.29 -21.45
C THR A 2 -6.30 -3.03 -20.69
N GLY A 3 -7.09 -3.21 -19.62
CA GLY A 3 -7.45 -2.12 -18.73
C GLY A 3 -6.28 -1.64 -17.89
N PRO A 4 -6.52 -0.70 -16.97
CA PRO A 4 -5.45 -0.18 -16.11
C PRO A 4 -4.86 -1.25 -15.21
N ARG A 5 -3.60 -1.09 -14.90
CA ARG A 5 -2.90 -1.94 -13.93
C ARG A 5 -2.81 -1.19 -12.62
N VAL A 6 -3.43 -1.72 -11.59
CA VAL A 6 -3.52 -1.10 -10.27
C VAL A 6 -2.86 -2.01 -9.23
N PHE A 7 -2.03 -1.42 -8.38
CA PHE A 7 -1.43 -2.14 -7.26
C PHE A 7 -1.91 -1.52 -5.96
N MET A 8 -2.53 -2.33 -5.11
CA MET A 8 -3.12 -1.89 -3.85
C MET A 8 -2.23 -2.34 -2.70
N VAL A 9 -1.98 -1.46 -1.73
CA VAL A 9 -1.18 -1.80 -0.55
C VAL A 9 -1.93 -1.47 0.72
N ALA A 10 -2.15 -2.46 1.56
CA ALA A 10 -2.73 -2.31 2.89
C ALA A 10 -1.87 -3.06 3.90
N ALA A 11 -1.55 -2.42 5.01
CA ALA A 11 -0.71 -3.02 6.06
C ALA A 11 -1.50 -3.43 7.31
N GLU A 12 -2.70 -2.90 7.48
CA GLU A 12 -3.53 -3.14 8.65
C GLU A 12 -4.90 -3.68 8.24
N ALA A 13 -5.59 -4.35 9.18
CA ALA A 13 -6.89 -4.96 8.91
C ALA A 13 -7.92 -3.96 8.41
N SER A 14 -7.96 -2.76 8.98
CA SER A 14 -8.88 -1.71 8.54
C SER A 14 -8.59 -1.25 7.12
N GLY A 15 -7.32 -1.13 6.75
CA GLY A 15 -6.91 -0.80 5.40
C GLY A 15 -7.23 -1.92 4.41
N ASP A 16 -7.04 -3.16 4.83
CA ASP A 16 -7.35 -4.34 4.03
C ASP A 16 -8.84 -4.39 3.65
N LEU A 17 -9.72 -4.04 4.59
CA LEU A 17 -11.15 -3.93 4.30
C LEU A 17 -11.46 -2.85 3.28
N LEU A 18 -10.82 -1.68 3.41
CA LEU A 18 -10.97 -0.59 2.44
C LEU A 18 -10.48 -1.01 1.05
N VAL A 19 -9.37 -1.72 0.97
CA VAL A 19 -8.84 -2.24 -0.30
C VAL A 19 -9.86 -3.15 -0.96
N ARG A 20 -10.47 -4.06 -0.20
CA ARG A 20 -11.51 -4.94 -0.72
C ARG A 20 -12.65 -4.15 -1.35
N GLU A 21 -13.14 -3.12 -0.67
CA GLU A 21 -14.23 -2.27 -1.18
C GLU A 21 -13.82 -1.56 -2.46
N VAL A 22 -12.60 -1.03 -2.50
CA VAL A 22 -12.08 -0.35 -3.70
C VAL A 22 -11.94 -1.34 -4.86
N VAL A 23 -11.44 -2.54 -4.60
CA VAL A 23 -11.29 -3.57 -5.64
C VAL A 23 -12.66 -3.95 -6.23
N GLU A 24 -13.66 -4.17 -5.38
CA GLU A 24 -15.01 -4.51 -5.84
C GLU A 24 -15.58 -3.40 -6.73
N GLU A 25 -15.45 -2.15 -6.31
CA GLU A 25 -15.93 -1.00 -7.07
C GLU A 25 -15.15 -0.82 -8.37
N LEU A 26 -13.83 -0.99 -8.33
CA LEU A 26 -12.99 -0.86 -9.52
C LEU A 26 -13.33 -1.92 -10.57
N ARG A 27 -13.56 -3.16 -10.15
CA ARG A 27 -13.95 -4.24 -11.04
C ARG A 27 -15.32 -3.99 -11.68
N ARG A 28 -16.22 -3.36 -10.93
CA ARG A 28 -17.53 -3.00 -11.46
C ARG A 28 -17.42 -1.93 -12.54
N ARG A 29 -16.54 -0.96 -12.34
CA ARG A 29 -16.37 0.17 -13.29
C ARG A 29 -15.43 -0.17 -14.44
N SER A 30 -14.45 -1.03 -14.20
CA SER A 30 -13.40 -1.38 -15.14
C SER A 30 -13.15 -2.88 -15.08
N PRO A 31 -14.02 -3.70 -15.68
CA PRO A 31 -13.91 -5.17 -15.55
C PRO A 31 -12.61 -5.75 -16.07
N ASP A 32 -11.92 -5.05 -16.95
CA ASP A 32 -10.65 -5.48 -17.54
C ASP A 32 -9.42 -4.96 -16.78
N ALA A 33 -9.61 -4.27 -15.64
CA ALA A 33 -8.50 -3.82 -14.83
C ALA A 33 -7.71 -5.00 -14.26
N HIS A 34 -6.39 -4.90 -14.33
CA HIS A 34 -5.49 -5.86 -13.71
C HIS A 34 -5.16 -5.34 -12.31
N ILE A 35 -5.53 -6.08 -11.29
CA ILE A 35 -5.34 -5.66 -9.90
C ILE A 35 -4.44 -6.67 -9.18
N ALA A 36 -3.34 -6.16 -8.66
CA ALA A 36 -2.45 -6.90 -7.78
C ALA A 36 -2.35 -6.16 -6.45
N GLY A 37 -1.77 -6.75 -5.44
CA GLY A 37 -1.68 -6.04 -4.19
C GLY A 37 -0.95 -6.76 -3.07
N ILE A 38 -0.85 -6.04 -1.98
CA ILE A 38 -0.33 -6.48 -0.70
C ILE A 38 -1.44 -6.23 0.31
N GLY A 39 -1.83 -7.27 1.02
CA GLY A 39 -2.90 -7.18 2.00
C GLY A 39 -3.07 -8.49 2.75
N GLY A 40 -4.20 -8.64 3.42
CA GLY A 40 -4.51 -9.80 4.23
C GLY A 40 -5.71 -10.57 3.71
N GLN A 41 -6.57 -11.00 4.64
CA GLN A 41 -7.71 -11.85 4.35
C GLN A 41 -8.75 -11.20 3.44
N GLU A 42 -8.96 -9.90 3.60
CA GLU A 42 -9.95 -9.18 2.78
C GLU A 42 -9.52 -9.11 1.32
N LEU A 43 -8.24 -8.89 1.07
CA LEU A 43 -7.70 -8.92 -0.29
C LEU A 43 -7.81 -10.33 -0.88
N ALA A 44 -7.49 -11.34 -0.09
CA ALA A 44 -7.63 -12.74 -0.51
C ALA A 44 -9.08 -13.10 -0.84
N SER A 45 -10.05 -12.53 -0.13
CA SER A 45 -11.47 -12.81 -0.34
C SER A 45 -11.98 -12.35 -1.70
N VAL A 46 -11.28 -11.40 -2.33
CA VAL A 46 -11.62 -10.96 -3.70
C VAL A 46 -10.68 -11.56 -4.74
N GLY A 47 -9.98 -12.63 -4.39
CA GLY A 47 -9.18 -13.42 -5.31
C GLY A 47 -7.78 -12.86 -5.60
N ILE A 48 -7.29 -11.96 -4.77
CA ILE A 48 -5.96 -11.37 -4.95
C ILE A 48 -5.03 -11.91 -3.88
N GLU A 49 -4.02 -12.65 -4.32
CA GLU A 49 -2.98 -13.15 -3.42
C GLU A 49 -1.99 -12.02 -3.12
N SER A 50 -1.68 -11.83 -1.84
CA SER A 50 -0.73 -10.80 -1.44
C SER A 50 0.67 -11.09 -1.99
N ALA A 51 1.29 -10.08 -2.58
CA ALA A 51 2.61 -10.20 -3.18
C ALA A 51 3.71 -10.46 -2.15
N ILE A 52 3.51 -10.00 -0.92
CA ILE A 52 4.41 -10.28 0.21
C ILE A 52 3.59 -10.58 1.45
N ASP A 53 4.22 -11.23 2.43
CA ASP A 53 3.58 -11.49 3.73
C ASP A 53 3.76 -10.27 4.62
N ILE A 54 2.66 -9.59 4.95
CA ILE A 54 2.66 -8.42 5.82
C ILE A 54 2.22 -8.74 7.26
N SER A 55 1.96 -10.00 7.58
CA SER A 55 1.53 -10.37 8.93
C SER A 55 2.48 -9.87 10.03
N PRO A 56 3.81 -9.78 9.81
CA PRO A 56 4.70 -9.19 10.82
C PRO A 56 4.35 -7.76 11.18
N LEU A 57 3.80 -6.96 10.26
CA LEU A 57 3.42 -5.57 10.56
C LEU A 57 2.28 -5.47 11.57
N SER A 58 1.32 -6.40 11.51
CA SER A 58 0.22 -6.45 12.47
C SER A 58 0.72 -6.72 13.89
N ILE A 59 1.74 -7.57 14.02
CA ILE A 59 2.38 -7.88 15.30
C ILE A 59 3.21 -6.70 15.77
N LEU A 60 3.96 -6.06 14.85
CA LEU A 60 4.85 -4.94 15.16
C LEU A 60 4.11 -3.70 15.66
N GLY A 61 2.81 -3.57 15.36
CA GLY A 61 2.00 -2.49 15.88
C GLY A 61 1.92 -2.46 17.42
N PHE A 62 2.25 -3.57 18.08
CA PHE A 62 2.25 -3.70 19.52
C PHE A 62 3.63 -3.60 20.15
N PHE A 63 4.69 -3.57 19.35
CA PHE A 63 6.07 -3.55 19.83
C PHE A 63 6.81 -2.33 19.30
N GLU A 64 7.32 -1.52 20.20
CA GLU A 64 8.16 -0.38 19.86
C GLU A 64 9.63 -0.76 20.05
N GLY A 65 10.50 -0.22 19.19
CA GLY A 65 11.93 -0.41 19.33
C GLY A 65 12.65 -0.59 17.99
N LEU A 66 13.98 -0.71 18.09
CA LEU A 66 14.86 -0.78 16.92
C LEU A 66 14.59 -1.99 16.02
N LYS A 67 14.26 -3.13 16.63
CA LYS A 67 13.95 -4.35 15.88
C LYS A 67 12.70 -4.18 15.03
N ALA A 68 11.65 -3.59 15.61
CA ALA A 68 10.41 -3.31 14.87
C ALA A 68 10.68 -2.33 13.72
N TYR A 69 11.51 -1.32 13.95
CA TYR A 69 11.89 -0.38 12.90
C TYR A 69 12.62 -1.07 11.75
N GLY A 70 13.56 -1.96 12.05
CA GLY A 70 14.29 -2.72 11.03
C GLY A 70 13.38 -3.59 10.18
N ASP A 71 12.40 -4.23 10.79
CA ASP A 71 11.41 -5.05 10.07
C ASP A 71 10.51 -4.21 9.18
N VAL A 72 10.11 -3.02 9.65
CA VAL A 72 9.30 -2.09 8.84
C VAL A 72 10.08 -1.66 7.60
N VAL A 73 11.36 -1.31 7.75
CA VAL A 73 12.21 -0.90 6.63
C VAL A 73 12.37 -2.06 5.63
N ARG A 74 12.64 -3.27 6.12
CA ARG A 74 12.78 -4.44 5.27
C ARG A 74 11.50 -4.73 4.48
N LEU A 75 10.36 -4.69 5.15
CA LEU A 75 9.08 -4.94 4.49
C LEU A 75 8.72 -3.84 3.49
N ALA A 76 9.10 -2.59 3.78
CA ALA A 76 8.91 -1.49 2.82
C ALA A 76 9.76 -1.70 1.56
N ASP A 77 10.98 -2.20 1.71
CA ASP A 77 11.83 -2.53 0.57
C ASP A 77 11.24 -3.68 -0.25
N GLU A 78 10.75 -4.73 0.43
CA GLU A 78 10.10 -5.85 -0.25
C GLU A 78 8.83 -5.41 -0.99
N ALA A 79 8.04 -4.54 -0.39
CA ALA A 79 6.84 -3.99 -1.02
C ALA A 79 7.20 -3.19 -2.27
N ALA A 80 8.22 -2.33 -2.18
CA ALA A 80 8.67 -1.55 -3.33
C ALA A 80 9.19 -2.45 -4.44
N ASP A 81 9.92 -3.52 -4.10
CA ASP A 81 10.41 -4.50 -5.09
C ASP A 81 9.23 -5.15 -5.83
N ALA A 82 8.20 -5.56 -5.10
CA ALA A 82 7.02 -6.17 -5.69
C ALA A 82 6.28 -5.21 -6.63
N ILE A 83 6.15 -3.96 -6.21
CA ILE A 83 5.48 -2.91 -7.01
C ILE A 83 6.24 -2.65 -8.30
N VAL A 84 7.55 -2.46 -8.22
CA VAL A 84 8.37 -2.17 -9.39
C VAL A 84 8.37 -3.37 -10.36
N ALA A 85 8.41 -4.59 -9.83
CA ALA A 85 8.34 -5.80 -10.65
C ALA A 85 6.99 -5.94 -11.37
N ASP A 86 5.89 -5.53 -10.73
CA ASP A 86 4.57 -5.58 -11.34
C ASP A 86 4.37 -4.50 -12.42
N ALA A 87 5.10 -3.40 -12.32
CA ALA A 87 5.02 -2.24 -13.21
C ALA A 87 3.59 -1.72 -13.40
N PRO A 88 2.88 -1.36 -12.31
CA PRO A 88 1.51 -0.86 -12.43
C PRO A 88 1.46 0.57 -12.95
N ASP A 89 0.30 0.98 -13.44
CA ASP A 89 0.04 2.37 -13.82
C ASP A 89 -0.13 3.24 -12.58
N VAL A 90 -0.78 2.70 -11.55
CA VAL A 90 -1.06 3.42 -10.31
C VAL A 90 -0.94 2.49 -9.11
N VAL A 91 -0.41 3.02 -8.02
CA VAL A 91 -0.34 2.35 -6.72
C VAL A 91 -1.23 3.10 -5.75
N VAL A 92 -2.12 2.38 -5.08
CA VAL A 92 -2.98 2.94 -4.03
C VAL A 92 -2.44 2.47 -2.68
N LEU A 93 -1.99 3.43 -1.87
CA LEU A 93 -1.41 3.18 -0.56
C LEU A 93 -2.47 3.52 0.50
N VAL A 94 -2.93 2.52 1.23
CA VAL A 94 -4.06 2.67 2.14
C VAL A 94 -3.59 2.76 3.59
N ASP A 95 -3.97 3.85 4.27
CA ASP A 95 -3.69 4.07 5.69
C ASP A 95 -2.19 3.96 6.04
N SER A 96 -1.83 3.58 7.27
CA SER A 96 -0.45 3.27 7.72
C SER A 96 0.63 4.25 7.27
N TRP A 97 0.54 5.50 7.74
CA TRP A 97 1.38 6.61 7.28
C TRP A 97 2.87 6.27 7.19
N GLY A 98 3.45 5.77 8.28
CA GLY A 98 4.92 5.55 8.34
C GLY A 98 5.41 4.52 7.33
N PHE A 99 4.72 3.39 7.25
CA PHE A 99 5.05 2.32 6.31
C PHE A 99 4.82 2.77 4.86
N MET A 100 3.65 3.36 4.59
CA MET A 100 3.29 3.77 3.23
C MET A 100 4.19 4.88 2.71
N LEU A 101 4.62 5.81 3.55
CA LEU A 101 5.56 6.85 3.16
C LEU A 101 6.89 6.24 2.70
N ARG A 102 7.40 5.24 3.42
CA ARG A 102 8.63 4.56 3.05
C ARG A 102 8.49 3.82 1.71
N VAL A 103 7.37 3.14 1.52
CA VAL A 103 7.08 2.47 0.25
C VAL A 103 7.03 3.49 -0.89
N ALA A 104 6.31 4.58 -0.70
CA ALA A 104 6.16 5.64 -1.70
C ALA A 104 7.50 6.24 -2.09
N GLN A 105 8.36 6.53 -1.12
CA GLN A 105 9.67 7.10 -1.37
C GLN A 105 10.54 6.18 -2.23
N ARG A 106 10.52 4.88 -1.94
CA ARG A 106 11.30 3.89 -2.68
C ARG A 106 10.80 3.70 -4.10
N VAL A 107 9.49 3.63 -4.27
CA VAL A 107 8.88 3.50 -5.60
C VAL A 107 9.18 4.74 -6.44
N ARG A 108 9.08 5.93 -5.85
CA ARG A 108 9.32 7.17 -6.57
C ARG A 108 10.77 7.30 -7.05
N LEU A 109 11.73 6.82 -6.24
CA LEU A 109 13.13 6.81 -6.63
C LEU A 109 13.42 5.82 -7.77
N ARG A 110 12.76 4.67 -7.78
CA ARG A 110 13.05 3.58 -8.71
C ARG A 110 12.19 3.61 -9.97
N ALA A 111 10.96 4.11 -9.85
CA ALA A 111 9.99 4.15 -10.94
C ALA A 111 9.15 5.41 -10.84
N PRO A 112 9.74 6.59 -11.15
CA PRO A 112 9.07 7.86 -10.92
C PRO A 112 7.82 8.09 -11.77
N ASP A 113 7.63 7.32 -12.82
CA ASP A 113 6.44 7.44 -13.67
C ASP A 113 5.20 6.75 -13.10
N ILE A 114 5.36 5.89 -12.11
CA ILE A 114 4.22 5.26 -11.46
C ILE A 114 3.47 6.30 -10.63
N ARG A 115 2.17 6.39 -10.82
CA ARG A 115 1.32 7.29 -10.03
C ARG A 115 1.08 6.70 -8.65
N LEU A 116 1.22 7.53 -7.62
CA LEU A 116 1.00 7.13 -6.24
C LEU A 116 -0.22 7.87 -5.70
N VAL A 117 -1.17 7.12 -5.16
CA VAL A 117 -2.39 7.64 -4.55
C VAL A 117 -2.43 7.21 -3.09
N LYS A 118 -2.61 8.16 -2.19
CA LYS A 118 -2.79 7.86 -0.77
C LYS A 118 -4.26 7.90 -0.42
N LEU A 119 -4.79 6.77 0.01
CA LEU A 119 -6.17 6.67 0.49
C LEU A 119 -6.15 6.70 2.02
N VAL A 120 -6.96 7.54 2.63
CA VAL A 120 -6.96 7.85 4.06
C VAL A 120 -5.64 8.51 4.46
N GLY A 121 -5.60 9.82 4.27
CA GLY A 121 -4.40 10.61 4.58
C GLY A 121 -4.18 10.80 6.07
N PRO A 122 -3.02 11.32 6.46
CA PRO A 122 -2.69 11.55 7.87
C PRO A 122 -3.57 12.64 8.50
N GLN A 123 -3.79 12.51 9.79
CA GLN A 123 -4.53 13.51 10.56
C GLN A 123 -3.59 14.67 10.95
N VAL A 124 -3.25 15.49 9.95
CA VAL A 124 -2.23 16.52 10.11
C VAL A 124 -2.61 17.60 11.15
N TRP A 125 -3.90 17.85 11.32
CA TRP A 125 -4.38 18.80 12.32
C TRP A 125 -4.19 18.30 13.77
N ALA A 126 -4.18 16.98 13.96
CA ALA A 126 -4.04 16.36 15.28
C ALA A 126 -2.65 15.86 15.57
N THR A 127 -1.77 15.84 14.58
CA THR A 127 -0.42 15.29 14.71
C THR A 127 0.64 16.29 14.24
N ARG A 128 1.27 16.03 13.11
CA ARG A 128 2.41 16.82 12.61
C ARG A 128 2.04 17.56 11.34
N PRO A 129 1.89 18.91 11.39
CA PRO A 129 1.52 19.66 10.19
C PRO A 129 2.47 19.47 8.99
N GLY A 130 3.73 19.22 9.25
CA GLY A 130 4.72 18.99 8.20
C GLY A 130 4.44 17.77 7.31
N ARG A 131 3.61 16.83 7.75
CA ARG A 131 3.25 15.64 6.95
C ARG A 131 2.51 16.00 5.67
N ALA A 132 1.73 17.09 5.69
CA ALA A 132 1.02 17.53 4.50
C ALA A 132 2.00 17.91 3.38
N LYS A 133 3.10 18.56 3.72
CA LYS A 133 4.16 18.91 2.75
C LYS A 133 4.85 17.68 2.21
N THR A 134 5.04 16.66 3.04
CA THR A 134 5.68 15.42 2.61
C THR A 134 4.82 14.68 1.60
N LEU A 135 3.49 14.76 1.73
CA LEU A 135 2.57 14.13 0.77
C LEU A 135 2.60 14.80 -0.60
N ALA A 136 2.80 16.09 -0.60
CA ALA A 136 2.88 16.84 -1.85
C ALA A 136 4.12 16.48 -2.63
#